data_6f55556b85170ab43be5208a9987b7d6
#
_entry.id   6f55556b85170ab43be5208a9987b7d6
#
_cell.length_a   1.000
_cell.length_b   1.000
_cell.length_c   1.000
_cell.angle_alpha   90.00
_cell.angle_beta   90.00
_cell.angle_gamma   90.00
#
_symmetry.space_group_name_H-M   'P 1'
#
loop_
_entity.id
_entity.type
_entity.pdbx_description
1 polymer ?
#
loop_
_entity_poly.entity_id
_entity_poly.type
_entity_poly.pdbx_seq_one_letter_code
_entity_poly.pdbx_strand_id
1 'polypeptide(L)'
;MKRSEFLSRLAAGAISLPAATALADEGPFIKSDIYVERLQPGKPHAGKVLAAIQPHADDLPIYAGGLIFKLLEEGYTGYLIRTTNDDHTGPGTVGEGVLANERDNAAVARAFGLTKVYNLYYRNHMLDAVSPLELRLRLIFLFRLLKVDTVISYDPWGHYEENPDHYVTASAVEAACWMAGMGKDYPEHFDAGLKPHLVQQKYYFARGPQYVNRIVDTTDFMDRKIGVNLVNVAQGPAGQNGAQLRRRLHEQGLRLPILGDSDETANREYVRQFVLQRDSETGEKFGLRYGEPYHFIGPEPDTVDDYIRKNAVKL
;
A
#
# COMPACT_ATOMS: atom_id res chain seq x y z
N MET A 1 56.97 -22.82 -6.55
CA MET A 1 56.68 -21.43 -6.12
C MET A 1 55.78 -21.53 -4.89
N LYS A 2 56.24 -21.14 -3.74
CA LYS A 2 55.50 -21.31 -2.46
C LYS A 2 54.45 -20.21 -2.36
N ARG A 3 53.31 -20.54 -1.80
CA ARG A 3 52.11 -19.68 -1.65
C ARG A 3 52.42 -18.34 -0.94
N SER A 4 53.51 -18.27 -0.22
CA SER A 4 54.01 -17.08 0.49
C SER A 4 54.68 -16.03 -0.44
N GLU A 5 55.20 -16.42 -1.60
CA GLU A 5 55.83 -15.50 -2.54
C GLU A 5 54.83 -14.78 -3.47
N PHE A 6 53.59 -15.33 -3.59
CA PHE A 6 52.56 -14.69 -4.38
C PHE A 6 51.88 -13.53 -3.61
N LEU A 7 51.81 -13.62 -2.29
CA LEU A 7 51.17 -12.57 -1.47
C LEU A 7 52.07 -11.39 -1.16
N SER A 8 53.40 -11.51 -1.29
CA SER A 8 54.34 -10.40 -1.07
C SER A 8 54.51 -9.47 -2.28
N ARG A 9 54.00 -9.82 -3.47
CA ARG A 9 54.05 -8.99 -4.66
C ARG A 9 52.82 -8.15 -4.91
N LEU A 10 51.77 -8.28 -4.05
CA LEU A 10 50.53 -7.46 -4.11
C LEU A 10 50.55 -6.23 -3.21
N ALA A 11 51.66 -6.01 -2.45
CA ALA A 11 51.73 -4.95 -1.45
C ALA A 11 52.55 -3.71 -1.90
N ALA A 12 52.94 -3.61 -3.17
CA ALA A 12 53.72 -2.47 -3.65
C ALA A 12 53.20 -1.93 -5.01
N GLY A 13 51.99 -1.38 -4.95
CA GLY A 13 51.38 -0.70 -6.09
C GLY A 13 50.12 -0.02 -5.63
N ALA A 14 50.25 0.96 -4.70
CA ALA A 14 49.19 1.92 -4.48
C ALA A 14 49.06 2.82 -5.73
N ILE A 15 48.36 2.33 -6.75
CA ILE A 15 47.79 3.19 -7.75
C ILE A 15 46.68 3.95 -7.03
N SER A 16 46.93 5.22 -6.70
CA SER A 16 45.86 6.15 -6.35
C SER A 16 44.98 6.28 -7.58
N LEU A 17 43.93 5.47 -7.61
CA LEU A 17 42.78 5.74 -8.47
C LEU A 17 42.29 7.13 -8.06
N PRO A 18 42.17 8.10 -9.01
CA PRO A 18 41.46 9.31 -8.70
C PRO A 18 40.11 8.88 -8.15
N ALA A 19 39.67 9.53 -7.06
CA ALA A 19 38.31 9.34 -6.56
C ALA A 19 37.42 9.48 -7.79
N ALA A 20 36.82 8.37 -8.21
CA ALA A 20 35.77 8.44 -9.19
C ALA A 20 34.71 9.32 -8.52
N THR A 21 34.67 10.59 -8.89
CA THR A 21 33.48 11.38 -8.78
C THR A 21 32.44 10.50 -9.41
N ALA A 22 31.57 9.93 -8.59
CA ALA A 22 30.39 9.25 -9.06
C ALA A 22 29.73 10.28 -9.97
N LEU A 23 29.89 10.12 -11.27
CA LEU A 23 29.06 10.77 -12.26
C LEU A 23 27.65 10.30 -11.83
N ALA A 24 26.89 11.22 -11.27
CA ALA A 24 25.48 11.00 -11.08
C ALA A 24 24.99 10.57 -12.45
N ASP A 25 24.61 9.33 -12.55
CA ASP A 25 24.11 8.75 -13.76
C ASP A 25 22.77 9.44 -14.05
N GLU A 26 22.81 10.44 -14.94
CA GLU A 26 21.65 11.22 -15.38
C GLU A 26 20.92 10.50 -16.52
N GLY A 27 20.91 9.17 -16.50
CA GLY A 27 20.10 8.38 -17.41
C GLY A 27 18.59 8.63 -17.27
N PRO A 28 17.70 7.91 -17.97
CA PRO A 28 16.25 8.04 -17.85
C PRO A 28 15.80 7.53 -16.47
N PHE A 29 16.37 8.06 -15.43
CA PHE A 29 16.46 7.53 -14.13
C PHE A 29 15.53 8.29 -13.21
N ILE A 30 14.92 7.51 -12.41
CA ILE A 30 14.08 7.85 -11.32
C ILE A 30 14.82 8.85 -10.43
N LYS A 31 14.65 10.14 -10.72
CA LYS A 31 15.04 11.21 -9.81
C LYS A 31 14.10 11.14 -8.62
N SER A 32 14.61 10.67 -7.51
CA SER A 32 13.85 10.55 -6.27
C SER A 32 13.92 11.83 -5.44
N ASP A 33 13.37 12.92 -5.94
CA ASP A 33 12.98 13.98 -5.03
C ASP A 33 11.75 13.47 -4.26
N ILE A 34 11.98 13.09 -3.00
CA ILE A 34 10.90 12.60 -2.16
C ILE A 34 10.05 13.79 -1.73
N TYR A 35 8.78 13.76 -2.11
CA TYR A 35 7.82 14.77 -1.72
C TYR A 35 7.10 14.36 -0.42
N VAL A 36 7.06 15.25 0.56
CA VAL A 36 6.29 15.07 1.79
C VAL A 36 4.90 15.65 1.60
N GLU A 37 3.91 14.76 1.52
CA GLU A 37 2.51 15.10 1.33
C GLU A 37 1.79 15.26 2.68
N ARG A 38 1.12 16.39 2.87
CA ARG A 38 0.35 16.71 4.08
C ARG A 38 -1.13 16.84 3.78
N LEU A 39 -1.96 16.73 4.82
CA LEU A 39 -3.38 17.01 4.75
C LEU A 39 -3.62 18.43 4.19
N GLN A 40 -4.48 18.50 3.18
CA GLN A 40 -4.92 19.77 2.61
C GLN A 40 -6.23 20.22 3.28
N PRO A 41 -6.36 21.49 3.66
CA PRO A 41 -7.56 21.98 4.31
C PRO A 41 -8.76 21.99 3.37
N GLY A 42 -9.94 21.82 3.94
CA GLY A 42 -11.19 21.74 3.18
C GLY A 42 -11.39 20.37 2.52
N LYS A 43 -12.09 20.34 1.40
CA LYS A 43 -12.36 19.13 0.62
C LYS A 43 -11.90 19.31 -0.83
N PRO A 44 -10.57 19.44 -1.08
CA PRO A 44 -10.05 19.75 -2.42
C PRO A 44 -10.32 18.64 -3.43
N HIS A 45 -10.66 17.45 -2.96
CA HIS A 45 -10.94 16.27 -3.79
C HIS A 45 -12.41 15.85 -3.76
N ALA A 46 -13.33 16.75 -3.39
CA ALA A 46 -14.76 16.45 -3.41
C ALA A 46 -15.22 15.97 -4.79
N GLY A 47 -15.92 14.83 -4.79
CA GLY A 47 -16.41 14.19 -6.01
C GLY A 47 -15.44 13.19 -6.65
N LYS A 48 -14.20 13.07 -6.19
CA LYS A 48 -13.27 12.04 -6.62
C LYS A 48 -13.50 10.71 -5.90
N VAL A 49 -13.11 9.63 -6.55
CA VAL A 49 -13.32 8.26 -6.07
C VAL A 49 -11.99 7.56 -5.82
N LEU A 50 -11.87 6.98 -4.63
CA LEU A 50 -10.76 6.16 -4.18
C LEU A 50 -11.15 4.67 -4.20
N ALA A 51 -10.35 3.82 -4.85
CA ALA A 51 -10.36 2.38 -4.64
C ALA A 51 -9.14 1.97 -3.80
N ALA A 52 -9.40 1.54 -2.56
CA ALA A 52 -8.40 0.94 -1.69
C ALA A 52 -8.44 -0.58 -1.88
N ILE A 53 -7.34 -1.18 -2.35
CA ILE A 53 -7.31 -2.55 -2.85
C ILE A 53 -6.31 -3.36 -2.05
N GLN A 54 -6.78 -4.48 -1.50
CA GLN A 54 -5.97 -5.40 -0.67
C GLN A 54 -6.24 -6.86 -1.02
N PRO A 55 -5.24 -7.72 -1.00
CA PRO A 55 -5.43 -9.16 -0.99
C PRO A 55 -6.08 -9.67 0.28
N HIS A 56 -5.60 -9.24 1.45
CA HIS A 56 -6.01 -9.71 2.77
C HIS A 56 -6.55 -8.56 3.62
N ALA A 57 -7.34 -8.89 4.63
CA ALA A 57 -8.07 -7.88 5.42
C ALA A 57 -7.16 -6.98 6.29
N ASP A 58 -5.89 -7.34 6.50
CA ASP A 58 -4.93 -6.60 7.31
C ASP A 58 -3.97 -5.68 6.53
N ASP A 59 -3.86 -5.83 5.21
CA ASP A 59 -2.87 -5.11 4.39
C ASP A 59 -3.04 -3.59 4.45
N LEU A 60 -4.21 -3.09 4.10
CA LEU A 60 -4.48 -1.65 4.10
C LEU A 60 -4.44 -1.02 5.50
N PRO A 61 -4.99 -1.66 6.55
CA PRO A 61 -4.82 -1.19 7.92
C PRO A 61 -3.37 -0.95 8.31
N ILE A 62 -2.47 -1.85 7.93
CA ILE A 62 -1.04 -1.77 8.30
C ILE A 62 -0.31 -0.75 7.43
N TYR A 63 -0.45 -0.83 6.09
CA TYR A 63 0.46 -0.13 5.17
C TYR A 63 -0.06 1.18 4.63
N ALA A 64 -1.39 1.41 4.68
CA ALA A 64 -2.00 2.57 4.04
C ALA A 64 -3.13 3.24 4.86
N GLY A 65 -3.24 2.89 6.15
CA GLY A 65 -4.34 3.37 6.97
C GLY A 65 -4.39 4.88 7.11
N GLY A 66 -3.25 5.52 7.29
CA GLY A 66 -3.16 6.97 7.42
C GLY A 66 -3.52 7.70 6.12
N LEU A 67 -3.01 7.23 4.98
CA LEU A 67 -3.35 7.79 3.67
C LEU A 67 -4.85 7.68 3.36
N ILE A 68 -5.47 6.53 3.64
CA ILE A 68 -6.91 6.36 3.41
C ILE A 68 -7.69 7.41 4.20
N PHE A 69 -7.40 7.59 5.50
CA PHE A 69 -8.08 8.61 6.31
C PHE A 69 -7.86 10.02 5.77
N LYS A 70 -6.62 10.35 5.36
CA LYS A 70 -6.28 11.64 4.78
C LYS A 70 -7.12 11.93 3.52
N LEU A 71 -7.16 10.99 2.57
CA LEU A 71 -7.89 11.17 1.32
C LEU A 71 -9.41 11.28 1.53
N LEU A 72 -9.98 10.50 2.47
CA LEU A 72 -11.39 10.63 2.82
C LEU A 72 -11.69 11.99 3.47
N GLU A 73 -10.81 12.52 4.31
CA GLU A 73 -10.95 13.85 4.90
C GLU A 73 -10.86 14.96 3.86
N GLU A 74 -10.02 14.78 2.84
CA GLU A 74 -9.90 15.66 1.66
C GLU A 74 -11.08 15.55 0.68
N GLY A 75 -12.07 14.68 0.96
CA GLY A 75 -13.35 14.64 0.25
C GLY A 75 -13.52 13.51 -0.75
N TYR A 76 -12.63 12.53 -0.81
CA TYR A 76 -12.83 11.33 -1.61
C TYR A 76 -14.02 10.50 -1.12
N THR A 77 -14.74 9.88 -2.07
CA THR A 77 -15.61 8.74 -1.78
C THR A 77 -14.80 7.46 -1.92
N GLY A 78 -14.64 6.70 -0.85
CA GLY A 78 -13.78 5.52 -0.83
C GLY A 78 -14.53 4.20 -0.92
N TYR A 79 -13.95 3.24 -1.65
CA TYR A 79 -14.40 1.86 -1.75
C TYR A 79 -13.26 0.90 -1.39
N LEU A 80 -13.60 -0.21 -0.72
CA LEU A 80 -12.68 -1.31 -0.46
C LEU A 80 -12.86 -2.40 -1.52
N ILE A 81 -11.78 -2.86 -2.13
CA ILE A 81 -11.77 -4.06 -2.98
C ILE A 81 -10.83 -5.07 -2.34
N ARG A 82 -11.35 -6.23 -1.95
CA ARG A 82 -10.54 -7.34 -1.44
C ARG A 82 -10.49 -8.46 -2.47
N THR A 83 -9.31 -8.94 -2.81
CA THR A 83 -9.17 -9.95 -3.86
C THR A 83 -9.36 -11.37 -3.34
N THR A 84 -8.81 -11.74 -2.18
CA THR A 84 -8.97 -13.09 -1.63
C THR A 84 -10.10 -13.19 -0.60
N ASN A 85 -10.40 -14.41 -0.16
CA ASN A 85 -11.38 -14.71 0.90
C ASN A 85 -10.71 -15.03 2.25
N ASP A 86 -9.37 -14.97 2.31
CA ASP A 86 -8.57 -15.26 3.51
C ASP A 86 -8.81 -16.66 4.10
N ASP A 87 -9.11 -17.67 3.29
CA ASP A 87 -9.51 -19.01 3.74
C ASP A 87 -8.39 -19.83 4.38
N HIS A 88 -7.14 -19.40 4.29
CA HIS A 88 -5.99 -20.04 4.96
C HIS A 88 -5.62 -19.40 6.30
N THR A 89 -6.37 -18.40 6.75
CA THR A 89 -6.12 -17.69 8.00
C THR A 89 -7.39 -17.60 8.85
N GLY A 90 -7.21 -17.37 10.16
CA GLY A 90 -8.32 -17.24 11.09
C GLY A 90 -8.55 -18.49 11.94
N PRO A 91 -9.51 -18.42 12.87
CA PRO A 91 -9.77 -19.48 13.84
C PRO A 91 -10.59 -20.62 13.25
N GLY A 92 -10.40 -21.82 13.81
CA GLY A 92 -11.25 -22.98 13.58
C GLY A 92 -11.06 -23.65 12.22
N THR A 93 -12.15 -24.08 11.61
CA THR A 93 -12.18 -24.67 10.26
C THR A 93 -12.02 -23.60 9.18
N VAL A 94 -11.71 -24.02 7.93
CA VAL A 94 -11.64 -23.12 6.77
C VAL A 94 -12.90 -22.24 6.66
N GLY A 95 -14.09 -22.83 6.81
CA GLY A 95 -15.34 -22.08 6.72
C GLY A 95 -15.52 -21.07 7.86
N GLU A 96 -15.14 -21.41 9.08
CA GLU A 96 -15.17 -20.49 10.23
C GLU A 96 -14.17 -19.36 10.04
N GLY A 97 -12.96 -19.66 9.53
CA GLY A 97 -11.95 -18.67 9.19
C GLY A 97 -12.46 -17.68 8.15
N VAL A 98 -13.05 -18.15 7.04
CA VAL A 98 -13.65 -17.29 6.02
C VAL A 98 -14.71 -16.36 6.62
N LEU A 99 -15.65 -16.91 7.41
CA LEU A 99 -16.71 -16.09 8.05
C LEU A 99 -16.14 -15.06 9.03
N ALA A 100 -15.07 -15.39 9.76
CA ALA A 100 -14.41 -14.46 10.65
C ALA A 100 -13.74 -13.32 9.85
N ASN A 101 -13.01 -13.65 8.79
CA ASN A 101 -12.37 -12.68 7.91
C ASN A 101 -13.37 -11.79 7.15
N GLU A 102 -14.53 -12.31 6.75
CA GLU A 102 -15.61 -11.50 6.17
C GLU A 102 -16.13 -10.44 7.16
N ARG A 103 -16.33 -10.83 8.44
CA ARG A 103 -16.75 -9.89 9.50
C ARG A 103 -15.69 -8.81 9.74
N ASP A 104 -14.43 -9.21 9.82
CA ASP A 104 -13.31 -8.29 10.06
C ASP A 104 -13.13 -7.34 8.87
N ASN A 105 -13.15 -7.83 7.64
CA ASN A 105 -13.05 -7.00 6.45
C ASN A 105 -14.19 -5.95 6.37
N ALA A 106 -15.41 -6.36 6.71
CA ALA A 106 -16.53 -5.42 6.81
C ALA A 106 -16.35 -4.41 7.97
N ALA A 107 -15.77 -4.83 9.10
CA ALA A 107 -15.47 -3.95 10.23
C ALA A 107 -14.35 -2.95 9.87
N VAL A 108 -13.31 -3.40 9.20
CA VAL A 108 -12.22 -2.56 8.67
C VAL A 108 -12.78 -1.49 7.73
N ALA A 109 -13.63 -1.85 6.77
CA ALA A 109 -14.23 -0.89 5.86
C ALA A 109 -15.07 0.17 6.59
N ARG A 110 -15.87 -0.25 7.58
CA ARG A 110 -16.64 0.68 8.43
C ARG A 110 -15.75 1.58 9.27
N ALA A 111 -14.69 1.04 9.86
CA ALA A 111 -13.76 1.81 10.69
C ALA A 111 -12.99 2.85 9.89
N PHE A 112 -12.68 2.58 8.62
CA PHE A 112 -12.16 3.57 7.69
C PHE A 112 -13.20 4.64 7.30
N GLY A 113 -14.47 4.30 7.26
CA GLY A 113 -15.53 5.14 6.68
C GLY A 113 -15.68 4.93 5.17
N LEU A 114 -15.28 3.76 4.65
CA LEU A 114 -15.45 3.40 3.25
C LEU A 114 -16.91 3.04 2.94
N THR A 115 -17.36 3.44 1.75
CA THR A 115 -18.79 3.37 1.36
C THR A 115 -19.27 1.93 1.17
N LYS A 116 -18.44 1.08 0.57
CA LYS A 116 -18.80 -0.31 0.25
C LYS A 116 -17.55 -1.17 0.09
N VAL A 117 -17.74 -2.48 0.35
CA VAL A 117 -16.76 -3.53 0.08
C VAL A 117 -17.16 -4.31 -1.17
N TYR A 118 -16.19 -4.55 -2.04
CA TYR A 118 -16.27 -5.48 -3.16
C TYR A 118 -15.31 -6.64 -2.91
N ASN A 119 -15.84 -7.81 -2.52
CA ASN A 119 -15.04 -9.01 -2.35
C ASN A 119 -14.98 -9.77 -3.68
N LEU A 120 -13.80 -10.14 -4.14
CA LEU A 120 -13.62 -10.94 -5.36
C LEU A 120 -13.58 -12.43 -5.08
N TYR A 121 -13.38 -12.84 -3.82
CA TYR A 121 -13.48 -14.20 -3.31
C TYR A 121 -12.52 -15.22 -3.92
N TYR A 122 -11.36 -14.81 -4.41
CA TYR A 122 -10.33 -15.76 -4.76
C TYR A 122 -9.79 -16.46 -3.51
N ARG A 123 -9.28 -17.67 -3.69
CA ARG A 123 -8.70 -18.41 -2.57
C ARG A 123 -7.36 -17.80 -2.17
N ASN A 124 -7.12 -17.73 -0.86
CA ASN A 124 -5.87 -17.26 -0.29
C ASN A 124 -4.69 -18.15 -0.75
N HIS A 125 -3.54 -17.53 -1.06
CA HIS A 125 -2.31 -18.12 -1.60
C HIS A 125 -2.49 -18.88 -2.93
N MET A 126 -3.51 -18.53 -3.71
CA MET A 126 -3.85 -19.21 -4.97
C MET A 126 -4.04 -18.24 -6.15
N LEU A 127 -3.73 -16.95 -5.98
CA LEU A 127 -3.92 -15.99 -7.08
C LEU A 127 -2.98 -16.24 -8.27
N ASP A 128 -1.80 -16.82 -8.05
CA ASP A 128 -0.87 -17.22 -9.12
C ASP A 128 -1.38 -18.38 -9.96
N ALA A 129 -2.38 -19.14 -9.47
CA ALA A 129 -3.08 -20.18 -10.24
C ALA A 129 -4.29 -19.63 -11.04
N VAL A 130 -4.67 -18.37 -10.82
CA VAL A 130 -5.77 -17.69 -11.52
C VAL A 130 -5.22 -17.02 -12.77
N SER A 131 -6.01 -17.01 -13.85
CA SER A 131 -5.62 -16.24 -15.05
C SER A 131 -5.48 -14.76 -14.69
N PRO A 132 -4.33 -14.12 -14.97
CA PRO A 132 -4.18 -12.68 -14.76
C PRO A 132 -5.21 -11.85 -15.51
N LEU A 133 -5.75 -12.39 -16.62
CA LEU A 133 -6.81 -11.73 -17.39
C LEU A 133 -8.12 -11.65 -16.61
N GLU A 134 -8.47 -12.69 -15.86
CA GLU A 134 -9.73 -12.72 -15.09
C GLU A 134 -9.74 -11.67 -14.00
N LEU A 135 -8.71 -11.64 -13.15
CA LEU A 135 -8.62 -10.65 -12.08
C LEU A 135 -8.61 -9.22 -12.64
N ARG A 136 -7.81 -8.99 -13.69
CA ARG A 136 -7.71 -7.69 -14.36
C ARG A 136 -9.06 -7.24 -14.93
N LEU A 137 -9.80 -8.14 -15.61
CA LEU A 137 -11.12 -7.84 -16.16
C LEU A 137 -12.08 -7.35 -15.08
N ARG A 138 -12.13 -8.04 -13.94
CA ARG A 138 -13.01 -7.66 -12.81
C ARG A 138 -12.63 -6.30 -12.22
N LEU A 139 -11.33 -5.99 -12.14
CA LEU A 139 -10.84 -4.68 -11.69
C LEU A 139 -11.19 -3.57 -12.70
N ILE A 140 -10.98 -3.79 -14.01
CA ILE A 140 -11.36 -2.83 -15.05
C ILE A 140 -12.86 -2.52 -14.99
N PHE A 141 -13.70 -3.56 -14.82
CA PHE A 141 -15.14 -3.38 -14.66
C PHE A 141 -15.46 -2.47 -13.46
N LEU A 142 -14.87 -2.75 -12.29
CA LEU A 142 -15.09 -1.94 -11.09
C LEU A 142 -14.57 -0.50 -11.26
N PHE A 143 -13.40 -0.30 -11.87
CA PHE A 143 -12.83 1.02 -12.07
C PHE A 143 -13.72 1.89 -12.97
N ARG A 144 -14.26 1.31 -14.05
CA ARG A 144 -15.23 1.99 -14.92
C ARG A 144 -16.57 2.24 -14.23
N LEU A 145 -17.10 1.25 -13.52
CA LEU A 145 -18.38 1.34 -12.80
C LEU A 145 -18.35 2.43 -11.74
N LEU A 146 -17.29 2.47 -10.94
CA LEU A 146 -17.13 3.39 -9.83
C LEU A 146 -16.53 4.73 -10.25
N LYS A 147 -15.97 4.83 -11.45
CA LYS A 147 -15.20 5.99 -11.94
C LYS A 147 -14.04 6.31 -11.01
N VAL A 148 -13.17 5.33 -10.82
CA VAL A 148 -12.06 5.42 -9.88
C VAL A 148 -11.00 6.42 -10.37
N ASP A 149 -10.72 7.45 -9.60
CA ASP A 149 -9.69 8.46 -9.89
C ASP A 149 -8.34 8.09 -9.28
N THR A 150 -8.36 7.45 -8.11
CA THR A 150 -7.16 7.12 -7.33
C THR A 150 -7.23 5.69 -6.82
N VAL A 151 -6.11 4.96 -6.90
CA VAL A 151 -5.96 3.64 -6.29
C VAL A 151 -4.89 3.65 -5.21
N ILE A 152 -5.10 2.80 -4.20
CA ILE A 152 -4.08 2.41 -3.22
C ILE A 152 -3.97 0.89 -3.29
N SER A 153 -2.76 0.34 -3.48
CA SER A 153 -2.52 -1.10 -3.56
C SER A 153 -1.05 -1.43 -3.29
N TYR A 154 -0.72 -2.72 -3.33
CA TYR A 154 0.68 -3.16 -3.34
C TYR A 154 1.44 -2.63 -4.56
N ASP A 155 2.76 -2.42 -4.38
CA ASP A 155 3.67 -2.00 -5.44
C ASP A 155 3.97 -3.18 -6.39
N PRO A 156 3.62 -3.10 -7.69
CA PRO A 156 3.91 -4.16 -8.65
C PRO A 156 5.42 -4.38 -8.91
N TRP A 157 6.26 -3.43 -8.48
CA TRP A 157 7.72 -3.49 -8.62
C TRP A 157 8.46 -3.58 -7.27
N GLY A 158 7.72 -3.80 -6.18
CA GLY A 158 8.29 -4.01 -4.85
C GLY A 158 9.21 -5.24 -4.82
N HIS A 159 10.34 -5.12 -4.10
CA HIS A 159 11.32 -6.19 -4.01
C HIS A 159 11.01 -7.16 -2.87
N TYR A 160 11.35 -8.42 -3.07
CA TYR A 160 11.24 -9.50 -2.08
C TYR A 160 9.81 -9.75 -1.57
N GLU A 161 8.80 -9.51 -2.41
CA GLU A 161 7.43 -9.89 -2.09
C GLU A 161 7.22 -11.37 -2.47
N GLU A 162 7.22 -12.23 -1.46
CA GLU A 162 7.05 -13.67 -1.66
C GLU A 162 5.59 -14.14 -1.74
N ASN A 163 4.62 -13.32 -1.28
CA ASN A 163 3.22 -13.72 -1.29
C ASN A 163 2.61 -13.54 -2.68
N PRO A 164 2.14 -14.64 -3.34
CA PRO A 164 1.56 -14.56 -4.67
C PRO A 164 0.32 -13.67 -4.74
N ASP A 165 -0.48 -13.62 -3.68
CA ASP A 165 -1.69 -12.79 -3.66
C ASP A 165 -1.34 -11.29 -3.73
N HIS A 166 -0.20 -10.89 -3.14
CA HIS A 166 0.26 -9.50 -3.16
C HIS A 166 0.74 -9.09 -4.56
N TYR A 167 1.71 -9.82 -5.13
CA TYR A 167 2.29 -9.41 -6.42
C TYR A 167 1.34 -9.63 -7.61
N VAL A 168 0.46 -10.63 -7.56
CA VAL A 168 -0.56 -10.84 -8.60
C VAL A 168 -1.62 -9.74 -8.53
N THR A 169 -2.11 -9.39 -7.33
CA THR A 169 -3.03 -8.26 -7.15
C THR A 169 -2.39 -6.97 -7.65
N ALA A 170 -1.17 -6.66 -7.23
CA ALA A 170 -0.46 -5.45 -7.62
C ALA A 170 -0.33 -5.31 -9.14
N SER A 171 0.12 -6.38 -9.83
CA SER A 171 0.29 -6.40 -11.28
C SER A 171 -1.05 -6.26 -12.02
N ALA A 172 -2.12 -6.89 -11.50
CA ALA A 172 -3.46 -6.78 -12.09
C ALA A 172 -4.04 -5.37 -11.91
N VAL A 173 -3.81 -4.73 -10.75
CA VAL A 173 -4.24 -3.35 -10.47
C VAL A 173 -3.54 -2.37 -11.40
N GLU A 174 -2.21 -2.46 -11.56
CA GLU A 174 -1.46 -1.55 -12.44
C GLU A 174 -1.96 -1.64 -13.88
N ALA A 175 -2.10 -2.84 -14.42
CA ALA A 175 -2.63 -3.04 -15.77
C ALA A 175 -4.08 -2.53 -15.89
N ALA A 176 -4.92 -2.77 -14.88
CA ALA A 176 -6.32 -2.33 -14.89
C ALA A 176 -6.45 -0.81 -14.85
N CYS A 177 -5.57 -0.09 -14.14
CA CYS A 177 -5.56 1.36 -14.11
C CYS A 177 -5.42 1.97 -15.50
N TRP A 178 -4.48 1.45 -16.29
CA TRP A 178 -4.26 1.89 -17.67
C TRP A 178 -5.39 1.46 -18.60
N MET A 179 -5.77 0.17 -18.57
CA MET A 179 -6.75 -0.39 -19.50
C MET A 179 -8.17 0.12 -19.26
N ALA A 180 -8.53 0.54 -18.04
CA ALA A 180 -9.85 1.09 -17.76
C ALA A 180 -10.14 2.36 -18.59
N GLY A 181 -9.09 3.14 -18.95
CA GLY A 181 -9.19 4.31 -19.85
C GLY A 181 -9.28 3.97 -21.33
N MET A 182 -9.02 2.72 -21.74
CA MET A 182 -8.99 2.34 -23.16
C MET A 182 -10.37 2.10 -23.73
N GLY A 183 -10.69 2.73 -24.85
CA GLY A 183 -12.01 2.67 -25.47
C GLY A 183 -12.28 1.42 -26.32
N LYS A 184 -11.32 0.50 -26.43
CA LYS A 184 -11.46 -0.75 -27.21
C LYS A 184 -11.30 -2.02 -26.38
N ASP A 185 -10.81 -1.88 -25.15
CA ASP A 185 -10.65 -3.01 -24.25
C ASP A 185 -12.00 -3.36 -23.61
N TYR A 186 -12.38 -4.62 -23.67
CA TYR A 186 -13.63 -5.14 -23.10
C TYR A 186 -14.87 -4.37 -23.58
N PRO A 187 -15.21 -4.45 -24.90
CA PRO A 187 -16.32 -3.70 -25.50
C PRO A 187 -17.68 -4.03 -24.89
N GLU A 188 -17.85 -5.24 -24.33
CA GLU A 188 -19.03 -5.66 -23.57
C GLU A 188 -19.33 -4.77 -22.36
N HIS A 189 -18.33 -4.09 -21.79
CA HIS A 189 -18.57 -3.11 -20.73
C HIS A 189 -19.31 -1.89 -21.25
N PHE A 190 -19.06 -1.49 -22.51
CA PHE A 190 -19.73 -0.34 -23.14
C PHE A 190 -21.15 -0.70 -23.53
N ASP A 191 -21.40 -1.94 -23.99
CA ASP A 191 -22.74 -2.48 -24.24
C ASP A 191 -23.57 -2.51 -22.94
N ALA A 192 -22.91 -2.74 -21.79
CA ALA A 192 -23.53 -2.63 -20.47
C ALA A 192 -23.69 -1.17 -19.95
N GLY A 193 -23.37 -0.17 -20.77
CA GLY A 193 -23.53 1.25 -20.45
C GLY A 193 -22.39 1.91 -19.69
N LEU A 194 -21.27 1.19 -19.45
CA LEU A 194 -20.08 1.79 -18.85
C LEU A 194 -19.33 2.67 -19.86
N LYS A 195 -18.43 3.49 -19.38
CA LYS A 195 -17.57 4.36 -20.21
C LYS A 195 -16.12 4.16 -19.81
N PRO A 196 -15.15 4.39 -20.73
CA PRO A 196 -13.74 4.46 -20.36
C PRO A 196 -13.53 5.45 -19.23
N HIS A 197 -12.70 5.08 -18.27
CA HIS A 197 -12.34 5.96 -17.16
C HIS A 197 -10.91 5.67 -16.72
N LEU A 198 -10.01 6.62 -16.93
CA LEU A 198 -8.60 6.50 -16.60
C LEU A 198 -8.37 6.75 -15.11
N VAL A 199 -7.71 5.83 -14.45
CA VAL A 199 -7.21 6.04 -13.08
C VAL A 199 -5.98 6.96 -13.15
N GLN A 200 -6.07 8.12 -12.50
CA GLN A 200 -5.07 9.18 -12.64
C GLN A 200 -3.95 9.12 -11.59
N GLN A 201 -4.26 8.63 -10.40
CA GLN A 201 -3.31 8.60 -9.29
C GLN A 201 -3.20 7.20 -8.68
N LYS A 202 -1.98 6.78 -8.40
CA LYS A 202 -1.67 5.47 -7.85
C LYS A 202 -0.70 5.63 -6.69
N TYR A 203 -1.09 5.13 -5.52
CA TYR A 203 -0.24 5.05 -4.33
C TYR A 203 0.06 3.58 -4.07
N TYR A 204 1.30 3.19 -4.27
CA TYR A 204 1.74 1.83 -4.09
C TYR A 204 2.60 1.70 -2.83
N PHE A 205 2.23 0.74 -1.97
CA PHE A 205 2.99 0.38 -0.77
C PHE A 205 3.62 -1.01 -0.94
N ALA A 206 4.66 -1.33 -0.17
CA ALA A 206 5.27 -2.65 -0.14
C ALA A 206 5.69 -3.07 1.27
N ARG A 207 5.78 -4.36 1.51
CA ARG A 207 6.36 -4.92 2.74
C ARG A 207 7.88 -4.82 2.73
N GLY A 208 8.49 -5.09 1.58
CA GLY A 208 9.93 -5.04 1.34
C GLY A 208 10.40 -3.69 0.82
N PRO A 209 11.66 -3.64 0.33
CA PRO A 209 12.19 -2.46 -0.34
C PRO A 209 11.37 -2.11 -1.60
N GLN A 210 11.12 -0.83 -1.78
CA GLN A 210 10.43 -0.28 -2.95
C GLN A 210 11.05 1.05 -3.34
N TYR A 211 10.76 1.50 -4.55
CA TYR A 211 10.99 2.88 -4.92
C TYR A 211 10.06 3.79 -4.12
N VAL A 212 10.61 4.81 -3.48
CA VAL A 212 9.82 5.77 -2.69
C VAL A 212 10.07 7.17 -3.22
N ASN A 213 9.02 7.83 -3.68
CA ASN A 213 9.03 9.24 -4.09
C ASN A 213 7.98 10.08 -3.33
N ARG A 214 7.19 9.45 -2.44
CA ARG A 214 6.17 10.11 -1.66
C ARG A 214 6.18 9.62 -0.22
N ILE A 215 6.22 10.55 0.73
CA ILE A 215 5.95 10.28 2.14
C ILE A 215 4.67 11.02 2.49
N VAL A 216 3.69 10.32 3.02
CA VAL A 216 2.45 10.92 3.50
C VAL A 216 2.54 11.13 5.00
N ASP A 217 2.34 12.37 5.44
CA ASP A 217 2.24 12.71 6.86
C ASP A 217 0.95 12.14 7.44
N THR A 218 1.09 11.16 8.31
CA THR A 218 -0.03 10.45 8.95
C THR A 218 -0.15 10.75 10.44
N THR A 219 0.55 11.78 10.91
CA THR A 219 0.64 12.14 12.33
C THR A 219 -0.74 12.28 12.97
N ASP A 220 -1.65 12.99 12.32
CA ASP A 220 -3.00 13.27 12.85
C ASP A 220 -3.94 12.04 12.73
N PHE A 221 -3.55 11.02 11.99
CA PHE A 221 -4.37 9.84 11.72
C PHE A 221 -3.93 8.58 12.49
N MET A 222 -2.82 8.63 13.22
CA MET A 222 -2.23 7.44 13.84
C MET A 222 -3.20 6.75 14.83
N ASP A 223 -3.94 7.49 15.65
CA ASP A 223 -4.89 6.89 16.59
C ASP A 223 -6.07 6.20 15.88
N ARG A 224 -6.52 6.76 14.76
CA ARG A 224 -7.54 6.15 13.89
C ARG A 224 -6.97 4.90 13.20
N LYS A 225 -5.73 4.96 12.69
CA LYS A 225 -5.01 3.84 12.10
C LYS A 225 -4.85 2.68 13.08
N ILE A 226 -4.48 2.95 14.33
CA ILE A 226 -4.46 1.94 15.40
C ILE A 226 -5.86 1.33 15.56
N GLY A 227 -6.90 2.16 15.62
CA GLY A 227 -8.29 1.69 15.77
C GLY A 227 -8.72 0.71 14.66
N VAL A 228 -8.37 0.98 13.42
CA VAL A 228 -8.69 0.08 12.28
C VAL A 228 -7.91 -1.23 12.39
N ASN A 229 -6.66 -1.22 12.81
CA ASN A 229 -5.90 -2.45 13.02
C ASN A 229 -6.51 -3.31 14.14
N LEU A 230 -7.09 -2.70 15.18
CA LEU A 230 -7.68 -3.44 16.31
C LEU A 230 -8.97 -4.16 15.97
N VAL A 231 -9.71 -3.74 14.94
CA VAL A 231 -10.95 -4.42 14.53
C VAL A 231 -10.69 -5.68 13.69
N ASN A 232 -9.47 -5.86 13.21
CA ASN A 232 -9.04 -7.08 12.53
C ASN A 232 -8.55 -8.10 13.57
N VAL A 233 -9.38 -9.08 13.89
CA VAL A 233 -9.15 -10.05 14.97
C VAL A 233 -8.83 -11.44 14.44
N ALA A 234 -9.36 -11.81 13.28
CA ALA A 234 -9.22 -13.15 12.71
C ALA A 234 -7.81 -13.42 12.19
N GLN A 235 -7.14 -12.40 11.66
CA GLN A 235 -5.78 -12.52 11.12
C GLN A 235 -4.96 -11.25 11.37
N GLY A 236 -3.68 -11.33 10.95
CA GLY A 236 -2.75 -10.22 11.07
C GLY A 236 -2.11 -10.10 12.45
N PRO A 237 -1.12 -9.24 12.57
CA PRO A 237 -0.34 -9.10 13.80
C PRO A 237 -1.00 -8.17 14.84
N ALA A 238 -2.21 -7.67 14.57
CA ALA A 238 -2.89 -6.65 15.37
C ALA A 238 -3.92 -7.27 16.34
N GLY A 239 -5.17 -6.85 16.28
CA GLY A 239 -6.27 -7.42 17.06
C GLY A 239 -5.99 -7.50 18.55
N GLN A 240 -5.94 -8.73 19.10
CA GLN A 240 -5.77 -8.99 20.52
C GLN A 240 -4.33 -9.38 20.94
N ASN A 241 -3.36 -9.24 20.05
CA ASN A 241 -1.99 -9.73 20.28
C ASN A 241 -1.30 -9.05 21.47
N GLY A 242 -1.60 -7.79 21.75
CA GLY A 242 -1.06 -7.08 22.90
C GLY A 242 -1.52 -7.68 24.23
N ALA A 243 -2.82 -7.97 24.34
CA ALA A 243 -3.38 -8.63 25.52
C ALA A 243 -2.82 -10.07 25.72
N GLN A 244 -2.65 -10.79 24.61
CA GLN A 244 -2.05 -12.12 24.64
C GLN A 244 -0.58 -12.06 25.08
N LEU A 245 0.20 -11.12 24.54
CA LEU A 245 1.58 -10.90 24.95
C LEU A 245 1.66 -10.54 26.44
N ARG A 246 0.82 -9.63 26.93
CA ARG A 246 0.77 -9.23 28.33
C ARG A 246 0.50 -10.43 29.25
N ARG A 247 -0.48 -11.28 28.93
CA ARG A 247 -0.79 -12.49 29.70
C ARG A 247 0.38 -13.47 29.71
N ARG A 248 0.98 -13.76 28.55
CA ARG A 248 2.14 -14.66 28.44
C ARG A 248 3.33 -14.18 29.26
N LEU A 249 3.62 -12.88 29.26
CA LEU A 249 4.69 -12.33 30.07
C LEU A 249 4.41 -12.48 31.58
N HIS A 250 3.17 -12.22 31.98
CA HIS A 250 2.76 -12.37 33.38
C HIS A 250 2.92 -13.83 33.89
N GLU A 251 2.57 -14.81 33.07
CA GLU A 251 2.81 -16.25 33.38
C GLU A 251 4.29 -16.60 33.57
N GLN A 252 5.18 -15.83 32.96
CA GLN A 252 6.64 -15.95 33.07
C GLN A 252 7.23 -15.09 34.20
N GLY A 253 6.40 -14.43 35.02
CA GLY A 253 6.85 -13.49 36.05
C GLY A 253 7.45 -12.20 35.49
N LEU A 254 7.16 -11.85 34.22
CA LEU A 254 7.66 -10.67 33.51
C LEU A 254 6.58 -9.64 33.30
N ARG A 255 6.98 -8.37 33.19
CA ARG A 255 6.11 -7.26 32.80
C ARG A 255 6.80 -6.38 31.77
N LEU A 256 6.07 -6.00 30.72
CA LEU A 256 6.48 -4.97 29.78
C LEU A 256 5.65 -3.71 30.07
N PRO A 257 6.24 -2.66 30.68
CA PRO A 257 5.49 -1.50 31.21
C PRO A 257 4.61 -0.80 30.15
N ILE A 258 5.07 -0.74 28.89
CA ILE A 258 4.35 -0.08 27.81
C ILE A 258 2.98 -0.72 27.51
N LEU A 259 2.79 -2.01 27.81
CA LEU A 259 1.52 -2.70 27.62
C LEU A 259 0.45 -2.32 28.65
N GLY A 260 0.82 -1.53 29.69
CA GLY A 260 -0.11 -1.10 30.71
C GLY A 260 -0.74 -2.24 31.51
N ASP A 261 -1.90 -1.94 32.14
CA ASP A 261 -2.60 -2.85 33.03
C ASP A 261 -3.93 -3.38 32.46
N SER A 262 -4.38 -2.87 31.31
CA SER A 262 -5.61 -3.29 30.63
C SER A 262 -5.34 -3.97 29.28
N ASP A 263 -6.23 -4.83 28.84
CA ASP A 263 -6.16 -5.47 27.52
C ASP A 263 -6.30 -4.44 26.41
N GLU A 264 -7.11 -3.40 26.60
CA GLU A 264 -7.27 -2.32 25.64
C GLU A 264 -5.95 -1.56 25.44
N THR A 265 -5.30 -1.12 26.53
CA THR A 265 -4.01 -0.44 26.45
C THR A 265 -2.97 -1.34 25.82
N ALA A 266 -2.90 -2.62 26.24
CA ALA A 266 -1.96 -3.57 25.70
C ALA A 266 -2.12 -3.75 24.18
N ASN A 267 -3.34 -3.88 23.69
CA ASN A 267 -3.60 -4.04 22.26
C ASN A 267 -3.23 -2.78 21.46
N ARG A 268 -3.59 -1.59 21.95
CA ARG A 268 -3.25 -0.32 21.30
C ARG A 268 -1.75 -0.09 21.23
N GLU A 269 -1.05 -0.31 22.33
CA GLU A 269 0.41 -0.10 22.38
C GLU A 269 1.17 -1.18 21.60
N TYR A 270 0.66 -2.40 21.55
CA TYR A 270 1.21 -3.45 20.69
C TYR A 270 1.15 -3.04 19.21
N VAL A 271 0.01 -2.55 18.74
CA VAL A 271 -0.14 -2.06 17.38
C VAL A 271 0.79 -0.90 17.11
N ARG A 272 0.81 0.09 18.01
CA ARG A 272 1.65 1.29 17.86
C ARG A 272 3.14 0.96 17.76
N GLN A 273 3.64 0.10 18.66
CA GLN A 273 5.07 -0.14 18.83
C GLN A 273 5.64 -1.21 17.91
N PHE A 274 4.84 -2.23 17.58
CA PHE A 274 5.35 -3.41 16.89
C PHE A 274 4.77 -3.61 15.50
N VAL A 275 3.52 -3.21 15.27
CA VAL A 275 2.88 -3.35 13.96
C VAL A 275 3.15 -2.13 13.08
N LEU A 276 3.04 -0.93 13.67
CA LEU A 276 3.17 0.35 12.96
C LEU A 276 4.52 1.06 13.24
N GLN A 277 5.53 0.32 13.70
CA GLN A 277 6.87 0.84 13.98
C GLN A 277 7.47 1.54 12.74
N ARG A 278 7.26 0.99 11.56
CA ARG A 278 7.72 1.56 10.29
C ARG A 278 7.22 2.99 10.06
N ASP A 279 6.02 3.31 10.51
CA ASP A 279 5.46 4.66 10.34
C ASP A 279 6.23 5.70 11.16
N SER A 280 6.64 5.35 12.40
CA SER A 280 7.47 6.23 13.21
C SER A 280 8.89 6.36 12.67
N GLU A 281 9.51 5.25 12.25
CA GLU A 281 10.83 5.25 11.63
C GLU A 281 10.88 6.04 10.32
N THR A 282 9.81 5.96 9.52
CA THR A 282 9.67 6.76 8.31
C THR A 282 9.46 8.22 8.65
N GLY A 283 8.55 8.53 9.57
CA GLY A 283 8.28 9.89 10.01
C GLY A 283 9.52 10.60 10.51
N GLU A 284 10.30 9.96 11.39
CA GLU A 284 11.53 10.53 11.96
C GLU A 284 12.52 10.96 10.87
N LYS A 285 12.71 10.16 9.82
CA LYS A 285 13.62 10.47 8.69
C LYS A 285 13.23 11.74 7.93
N PHE A 286 11.96 12.13 7.97
CA PHE A 286 11.42 13.27 7.23
C PHE A 286 10.91 14.40 8.12
N GLY A 287 11.26 14.39 9.43
CA GLY A 287 10.86 15.42 10.37
C GLY A 287 9.37 15.41 10.73
N LEU A 288 8.74 14.24 10.63
CA LEU A 288 7.36 13.96 11.00
C LEU A 288 7.32 13.07 12.25
N ARG A 289 6.20 13.03 12.94
CA ARG A 289 5.99 12.04 14.00
C ARG A 289 5.67 10.65 13.43
N TYR A 290 4.85 10.60 12.36
CA TYR A 290 4.50 9.39 11.65
C TYR A 290 4.38 9.67 10.15
N GLY A 291 4.85 8.73 9.31
CA GLY A 291 4.79 8.86 7.87
C GLY A 291 4.68 7.50 7.17
N GLU A 292 3.89 7.45 6.14
CA GLU A 292 3.74 6.28 5.27
C GLU A 292 4.48 6.49 3.96
N PRO A 293 5.36 5.55 3.54
CA PRO A 293 6.14 5.67 2.30
C PRO A 293 5.39 5.04 1.12
N TYR A 294 5.41 5.72 -0.04
CA TYR A 294 4.76 5.26 -1.27
C TYR A 294 5.64 5.44 -2.50
N HIS A 295 5.47 4.51 -3.44
CA HIS A 295 5.73 4.77 -4.84
C HIS A 295 4.46 5.40 -5.43
N PHE A 296 4.52 6.70 -5.68
CA PHE A 296 3.40 7.46 -6.22
C PHE A 296 3.56 7.70 -7.71
N ILE A 297 2.51 7.42 -8.46
CA ILE A 297 2.38 7.77 -9.87
C ILE A 297 1.18 8.70 -9.99
N GLY A 298 1.44 9.94 -10.37
CA GLY A 298 0.43 10.96 -10.60
C GLY A 298 0.02 11.08 -12.07
N PRO A 299 -0.87 12.03 -12.38
CA PRO A 299 -1.21 12.32 -13.76
C PRO A 299 0.04 12.80 -14.51
N GLU A 300 0.24 12.26 -15.71
CA GLU A 300 1.29 12.76 -16.60
C GLU A 300 0.98 14.20 -17.00
N PRO A 301 1.98 15.08 -17.04
CA PRO A 301 1.80 16.43 -17.57
C PRO A 301 1.38 16.34 -19.04
N ASP A 302 0.31 17.02 -19.40
CA ASP A 302 -0.04 17.19 -20.81
C ASP A 302 0.92 18.18 -21.47
N THR A 303 2.08 17.66 -21.88
CA THR A 303 3.15 18.46 -22.45
C THR A 303 2.74 19.12 -23.76
N VAL A 304 1.82 18.52 -24.51
CA VAL A 304 1.34 19.05 -25.78
C VAL A 304 0.39 20.22 -25.54
N ASP A 305 -0.62 20.06 -24.70
CA ASP A 305 -1.55 21.13 -24.35
C ASP A 305 -0.85 22.28 -23.63
N ASP A 306 0.13 21.96 -22.76
CA ASP A 306 0.96 22.98 -22.11
C ASP A 306 1.79 23.76 -23.12
N TYR A 307 2.35 23.09 -24.12
CA TYR A 307 3.09 23.74 -25.19
C TYR A 307 2.17 24.61 -26.06
N ILE A 308 0.98 24.08 -26.44
CA ILE A 308 -0.04 24.81 -27.21
C ILE A 308 -0.46 26.07 -26.45
N ARG A 309 -0.80 25.96 -25.17
CA ARG A 309 -1.19 27.11 -24.33
C ARG A 309 -0.14 28.23 -24.31
N LYS A 310 1.15 27.87 -24.33
CA LYS A 310 2.25 28.82 -24.26
C LYS A 310 2.63 29.43 -25.60
N ASN A 311 2.38 28.73 -26.72
CA ASN A 311 2.98 29.07 -28.00
C ASN A 311 1.97 29.28 -29.14
N ALA A 312 0.70 28.85 -28.99
CA ALA A 312 -0.28 29.04 -30.03
C ALA A 312 -0.66 30.53 -30.18
N VAL A 313 -0.71 31.00 -31.40
CA VAL A 313 -1.17 32.36 -31.78
C VAL A 313 -2.50 32.26 -32.53
N LYS A 314 -3.33 33.28 -32.41
CA LYS A 314 -4.57 33.35 -33.20
C LYS A 314 -4.24 33.53 -34.69
N LEU A 315 -4.97 32.83 -35.57
CA LEU A 315 -4.91 32.96 -37.02
C LEU A 315 -5.46 34.32 -37.47
#